data_8d292f4aa5bb2c42aeb61e903b4c5a94
#
_entry.id   8d292f4aa5bb2c42aeb61e903b4c5a94
#
_cell.length_a   1.000
_cell.length_b   1.000
_cell.length_c   1.000
_cell.angle_alpha   90.00
_cell.angle_beta   90.00
_cell.angle_gamma   90.00
#
_symmetry.space_group_name_H-M   'P 1'
#
loop_
_entity.id
_entity.type
_entity.pdbx_description
1 polymer ?
#
loop_
_entity_poly.entity_id
_entity_poly.type
_entity_poly.pdbx_seq_one_letter_code
_entity_poly.pdbx_strand_id
1 'polypeptide(L)'
;MLHITGFMLAATAAAASVFALSGRSPEPATLAGNWSQSSRGKELVLVPRIKLQPNVGVGTGTSLGGTVGYGSMTRTAVVTEPVPMEVTRSMTLAIAPDGRFEWTITRGHGEDGGCMRTSSQIKQGNVRSEGRDLVFAVTGGTENWRSSCGKQGSGKVAAASERYGMTLEGRTLQLVSGPSRWTFSRR
;
A
#
# COMPACT_ATOMS: atom_id res chain seq x y z
N MET A 1 3.77 88.32 9.43
CA MET A 1 4.17 87.62 8.21
C MET A 1 4.76 86.35 8.64
N LEU A 2 4.04 85.22 8.50
CA LEU A 2 4.47 83.88 8.96
C LEU A 2 4.38 82.96 7.78
N HIS A 3 5.58 82.49 7.28
CA HIS A 3 5.69 81.51 6.20
C HIS A 3 5.68 80.11 6.81
N ILE A 4 4.63 79.34 6.48
CA ILE A 4 4.59 77.86 6.82
C ILE A 4 4.97 77.15 5.57
N THR A 5 6.16 76.49 5.65
CA THR A 5 6.69 75.56 4.63
C THR A 5 6.15 74.16 4.90
N GLY A 6 5.26 73.69 3.99
CA GLY A 6 4.75 72.31 4.06
C GLY A 6 5.76 71.28 3.55
N PHE A 7 6.02 70.28 4.36
CA PHE A 7 6.83 69.08 4.00
C PHE A 7 5.90 68.03 3.41
N MET A 8 6.09 67.72 2.12
CA MET A 8 5.45 66.56 1.49
C MET A 8 6.27 65.29 1.79
N LEU A 9 5.70 64.35 2.54
CA LEU A 9 6.22 63.00 2.68
C LEU A 9 5.74 62.16 1.49
N ALA A 10 6.66 61.75 0.63
CA ALA A 10 6.38 60.74 -0.41
C ALA A 10 6.51 59.36 0.21
N ALA A 11 5.39 58.63 0.35
CA ALA A 11 5.36 57.23 0.76
C ALA A 11 5.61 56.32 -0.47
N THR A 12 6.79 55.75 -0.56
CA THR A 12 7.09 54.72 -1.55
C THR A 12 6.56 53.37 -1.08
N ALA A 13 5.47 52.89 -1.71
CA ALA A 13 4.93 51.55 -1.51
C ALA A 13 5.81 50.55 -2.25
N ALA A 14 6.59 49.75 -1.50
CA ALA A 14 7.31 48.60 -2.03
C ALA A 14 6.31 47.46 -2.26
N ALA A 15 5.99 47.16 -3.53
CA ALA A 15 5.21 46.00 -3.92
C ALA A 15 6.08 44.76 -3.78
N ALA A 16 5.88 43.97 -2.73
CA ALA A 16 6.46 42.64 -2.59
C ALA A 16 5.76 41.67 -3.54
N SER A 17 6.38 41.37 -4.68
CA SER A 17 5.93 40.32 -5.59
C SER A 17 6.16 38.94 -4.96
N VAL A 18 5.11 38.38 -4.38
CA VAL A 18 5.11 36.99 -3.93
C VAL A 18 5.04 36.09 -5.18
N PHE A 19 6.20 35.57 -5.60
CA PHE A 19 6.23 34.51 -6.59
C PHE A 19 5.67 33.25 -5.94
N ALA A 20 4.38 33.01 -6.12
CA ALA A 20 3.78 31.71 -5.87
C ALA A 20 4.41 30.72 -6.85
N LEU A 21 5.34 29.90 -6.37
CA LEU A 21 5.81 28.71 -7.05
C LEU A 21 4.60 27.77 -7.16
N SER A 22 3.81 27.96 -8.20
CA SER A 22 2.75 27.02 -8.59
C SER A 22 3.43 25.72 -8.98
N GLY A 23 3.58 24.83 -8.01
CA GLY A 23 4.04 23.46 -8.25
C GLY A 23 3.04 22.79 -9.20
N ARG A 24 3.32 22.89 -10.50
CA ARG A 24 2.52 22.23 -11.54
C ARG A 24 2.62 20.73 -11.30
N SER A 25 1.49 20.09 -11.07
CA SER A 25 1.44 18.62 -10.98
C SER A 25 2.03 18.05 -12.26
N PRO A 26 2.95 17.06 -12.17
CA PRO A 26 3.49 16.43 -13.37
C PRO A 26 2.34 15.77 -14.14
N GLU A 27 2.28 16.05 -15.42
CA GLU A 27 1.33 15.39 -16.32
C GLU A 27 1.66 13.91 -16.47
N PRO A 28 0.69 13.03 -16.74
CA PRO A 28 0.94 11.60 -16.98
C PRO A 28 2.04 11.35 -18.02
N ALA A 29 2.14 12.22 -19.04
CA ALA A 29 3.20 12.14 -20.04
C ALA A 29 4.63 12.23 -19.47
N THR A 30 4.85 12.98 -18.39
CA THR A 30 6.16 13.07 -17.71
C THR A 30 6.47 11.83 -16.89
N LEU A 31 5.43 11.11 -16.46
CA LEU A 31 5.52 9.87 -15.71
C LEU A 31 5.61 8.64 -16.61
N ALA A 32 5.29 8.80 -17.93
CA ALA A 32 5.32 7.70 -18.88
C ALA A 32 6.69 7.01 -18.89
N GLY A 33 6.68 5.69 -18.89
CA GLY A 33 7.87 4.86 -18.88
C GLY A 33 7.76 3.64 -17.98
N ASN A 34 8.86 2.92 -17.86
CA ASN A 34 8.97 1.74 -17.03
C ASN A 34 9.73 2.06 -15.74
N TRP A 35 9.10 1.79 -14.63
CA TRP A 35 9.62 2.03 -13.28
C TRP A 35 9.79 0.71 -12.56
N SER A 36 10.86 0.55 -11.82
CA SER A 36 11.11 -0.67 -11.05
C SER A 36 11.62 -0.38 -9.65
N GLN A 37 11.22 -1.24 -8.72
CA GLN A 37 11.65 -1.23 -7.33
C GLN A 37 11.84 -2.66 -6.85
N SER A 38 12.87 -2.87 -6.02
CA SER A 38 13.15 -4.14 -5.35
C SER A 38 13.49 -3.86 -3.90
N SER A 39 12.93 -4.63 -2.99
CA SER A 39 13.23 -4.52 -1.57
C SER A 39 13.23 -5.90 -0.90
N ARG A 40 13.97 -5.97 0.20
CA ARG A 40 13.96 -7.10 1.12
C ARG A 40 13.89 -6.55 2.54
N GLY A 41 13.05 -7.13 3.37
CA GLY A 41 12.88 -6.67 4.74
C GLY A 41 11.95 -7.55 5.54
N LYS A 42 11.83 -7.28 6.85
CA LYS A 42 10.88 -7.95 7.72
C LYS A 42 9.53 -7.26 7.63
N GLU A 43 8.49 -8.03 7.30
CA GLU A 43 7.11 -7.59 7.26
C GLU A 43 6.25 -8.51 8.14
N LEU A 44 5.14 -7.98 8.67
CA LEU A 44 4.15 -8.80 9.36
C LEU A 44 3.30 -9.54 8.32
N VAL A 45 3.44 -10.86 8.30
CA VAL A 45 2.66 -11.74 7.42
C VAL A 45 1.59 -12.41 8.26
N LEU A 46 0.34 -12.40 7.77
CA LEU A 46 -0.77 -13.08 8.43
C LEU A 46 -0.67 -14.58 8.17
N VAL A 47 -0.38 -15.35 9.21
CA VAL A 47 -0.22 -16.80 9.14
C VAL A 47 -1.36 -17.48 9.88
N PRO A 48 -2.11 -18.42 9.24
CA PRO A 48 -3.10 -19.21 9.94
C PRO A 48 -2.40 -20.21 10.88
N ARG A 49 -2.77 -20.18 12.16
CA ARG A 49 -2.28 -21.10 13.17
C ARG A 49 -3.40 -21.86 13.85
N ILE A 50 -3.15 -23.12 14.09
CA ILE A 50 -4.07 -23.97 14.87
C ILE A 50 -3.78 -23.73 16.36
N LYS A 51 -4.77 -23.26 17.09
CA LYS A 51 -4.71 -23.12 18.56
C LYS A 51 -5.76 -23.98 19.23
N LEU A 52 -5.35 -24.59 20.34
CA LEU A 52 -6.26 -25.23 21.28
C LEU A 52 -6.86 -24.15 22.17
N GLN A 53 -8.16 -24.00 22.10
CA GLN A 53 -8.90 -23.07 22.97
C GLN A 53 -9.66 -23.84 24.03
N PRO A 54 -9.71 -23.36 25.29
CA PRO A 54 -10.58 -23.95 26.31
C PRO A 54 -12.03 -23.91 25.84
N ASN A 55 -12.70 -25.05 25.91
CA ASN A 55 -14.14 -25.12 25.66
C ASN A 55 -14.88 -24.75 26.94
N VAL A 56 -15.06 -23.45 27.18
CA VAL A 56 -15.84 -22.95 28.31
C VAL A 56 -17.31 -23.01 27.93
N GLY A 57 -17.86 -24.22 27.96
CA GLY A 57 -19.31 -24.42 27.93
C GLY A 57 -19.88 -24.09 29.27
N VAL A 58 -20.52 -22.93 29.45
CA VAL A 58 -21.38 -22.67 30.59
C VAL A 58 -22.65 -23.49 30.37
N GLY A 59 -22.62 -24.76 30.81
CA GLY A 59 -23.80 -25.60 30.85
C GLY A 59 -24.65 -25.22 32.05
N THR A 60 -25.59 -24.32 31.87
CA THR A 60 -26.75 -24.22 32.81
C THR A 60 -27.71 -25.37 32.46
N GLY A 61 -27.39 -26.57 32.94
CA GLY A 61 -28.22 -27.75 32.77
C GLY A 61 -28.34 -28.47 34.13
N THR A 62 -29.45 -28.33 34.79
CA THR A 62 -29.87 -29.23 35.89
C THR A 62 -30.16 -30.61 35.27
N SER A 63 -29.18 -31.51 35.30
CA SER A 63 -29.37 -32.91 34.99
C SER A 63 -29.27 -33.73 36.26
N LEU A 64 -30.41 -34.16 36.77
CA LEU A 64 -30.47 -35.30 37.65
C LEU A 64 -30.12 -36.59 36.89
N GLY A 65 -28.97 -37.18 37.23
CA GLY A 65 -28.59 -38.54 36.84
C GLY A 65 -28.18 -38.70 35.39
N GLY A 66 -26.90 -38.51 35.10
CA GLY A 66 -26.31 -38.85 33.81
C GLY A 66 -24.81 -38.99 33.94
N THR A 67 -24.27 -40.05 33.38
CA THR A 67 -22.85 -40.35 33.23
C THR A 67 -22.06 -39.10 32.84
N VAL A 68 -21.06 -38.75 33.61
CA VAL A 68 -20.10 -37.68 33.33
C VAL A 68 -19.28 -38.11 32.12
N GLY A 69 -19.74 -37.74 30.91
CA GLY A 69 -18.93 -37.85 29.71
C GLY A 69 -17.80 -36.82 29.81
N TYR A 70 -16.57 -37.26 29.83
CA TYR A 70 -15.40 -36.40 29.65
C TYR A 70 -15.44 -35.83 28.22
N GLY A 71 -16.19 -34.76 28.00
CA GLY A 71 -16.11 -33.98 26.78
C GLY A 71 -14.73 -33.32 26.71
N SER A 72 -14.11 -33.31 25.59
CA SER A 72 -12.85 -32.61 25.37
C SER A 72 -12.96 -31.16 25.85
N MET A 73 -12.19 -30.80 26.88
CA MET A 73 -12.17 -29.43 27.44
C MET A 73 -11.50 -28.42 26.50
N THR A 74 -11.04 -28.87 25.32
CA THR A 74 -10.38 -28.02 24.35
C THR A 74 -11.01 -28.21 22.96
N ARG A 75 -11.14 -27.11 22.25
CA ARG A 75 -11.51 -27.11 20.82
C ARG A 75 -10.35 -26.58 19.99
N THR A 76 -10.18 -27.11 18.81
CA THR A 76 -9.23 -26.60 17.82
C THR A 76 -9.84 -25.41 17.10
N ALA A 77 -9.15 -24.28 17.12
CA ALA A 77 -9.54 -23.09 16.35
C ALA A 77 -8.39 -22.66 15.44
N VAL A 78 -8.71 -22.30 14.21
CA VAL A 78 -7.75 -21.66 13.28
C VAL A 78 -7.80 -20.17 13.54
N VAL A 79 -6.71 -19.59 14.01
CA VAL A 79 -6.56 -18.15 14.24
C VAL A 79 -5.49 -17.61 13.30
N THR A 80 -5.69 -16.40 12.78
CA THR A 80 -4.70 -15.75 11.93
C THR A 80 -3.87 -14.80 12.78
N GLU A 81 -2.55 -15.00 12.78
CA GLU A 81 -1.62 -14.18 13.57
C GLU A 81 -0.62 -13.45 12.68
N PRO A 82 -0.30 -12.17 12.98
CA PRO A 82 0.77 -11.46 12.33
C PRO A 82 2.12 -11.99 12.84
N VAL A 83 2.92 -12.56 11.95
CA VAL A 83 4.27 -13.06 12.26
C VAL A 83 5.29 -12.24 11.48
N PRO A 84 6.36 -11.73 12.11
CA PRO A 84 7.42 -11.04 11.40
C PRO A 84 8.22 -12.05 10.56
N MET A 85 8.15 -11.91 9.24
CA MET A 85 8.83 -12.78 8.28
C MET A 85 9.68 -11.95 7.33
N GLU A 86 10.77 -12.54 6.83
CA GLU A 86 11.55 -11.91 5.78
C GLU A 86 10.78 -11.99 4.47
N VAL A 87 10.50 -10.83 3.88
CA VAL A 87 9.75 -10.70 2.63
C VAL A 87 10.65 -10.07 1.58
N THR A 88 10.72 -10.71 0.41
CA THR A 88 11.26 -10.09 -0.80
C THR A 88 10.12 -9.51 -1.60
N ARG A 89 10.31 -8.30 -2.14
CA ARG A 89 9.32 -7.64 -2.99
C ARG A 89 10.01 -7.08 -4.22
N SER A 90 9.41 -7.31 -5.37
CA SER A 90 9.80 -6.69 -6.64
C SER A 90 8.57 -6.07 -7.28
N MET A 91 8.67 -4.84 -7.72
CA MET A 91 7.57 -4.11 -8.36
C MET A 91 8.04 -3.54 -9.69
N THR A 92 7.18 -3.63 -10.70
CA THR A 92 7.35 -2.97 -11.99
C THR A 92 6.07 -2.21 -12.29
N LEU A 93 6.20 -0.92 -12.55
CA LEU A 93 5.11 -0.02 -12.92
C LEU A 93 5.39 0.52 -14.30
N ALA A 94 4.59 0.14 -15.29
CA ALA A 94 4.60 0.67 -16.62
C ALA A 94 3.47 1.71 -16.75
N ILE A 95 3.80 2.93 -17.18
CA ILE A 95 2.84 4.02 -17.41
C ILE A 95 2.98 4.43 -18.89
N ALA A 96 1.89 4.33 -19.63
CA ALA A 96 1.82 4.80 -21.01
C ALA A 96 1.59 6.33 -21.05
N PRO A 97 1.93 7.02 -22.17
CA PRO A 97 1.72 8.46 -22.31
C PRO A 97 0.26 8.90 -22.16
N ASP A 98 -0.69 8.02 -22.46
CA ASP A 98 -2.13 8.26 -22.32
C ASP A 98 -2.65 8.02 -20.87
N GLY A 99 -1.77 7.70 -19.93
CA GLY A 99 -2.09 7.45 -18.54
C GLY A 99 -2.54 6.03 -18.24
N ARG A 100 -2.61 5.11 -19.20
CA ARG A 100 -2.82 3.69 -18.91
C ARG A 100 -1.63 3.14 -18.13
N PHE A 101 -1.89 2.27 -17.17
CA PHE A 101 -0.81 1.65 -16.40
C PHE A 101 -1.00 0.16 -16.24
N GLU A 102 0.13 -0.51 -16.05
CA GLU A 102 0.23 -1.87 -15.54
C GLU A 102 1.21 -1.89 -14.36
N TRP A 103 0.76 -2.38 -13.22
CA TRP A 103 1.57 -2.49 -12.01
C TRP A 103 1.67 -3.95 -11.58
N THR A 104 2.84 -4.53 -11.76
CA THR A 104 3.15 -5.89 -11.32
C THR A 104 3.86 -5.83 -9.97
N ILE A 105 3.35 -6.57 -8.98
CA ILE A 105 3.89 -6.68 -7.63
C ILE A 105 4.14 -8.15 -7.36
N THR A 106 5.40 -8.53 -7.19
CA THR A 106 5.79 -9.89 -6.79
C THR A 106 6.30 -9.87 -5.36
N ARG A 107 5.81 -10.80 -4.53
CA ARG A 107 6.22 -10.99 -3.14
C ARG A 107 6.63 -12.43 -2.90
N GLY A 108 7.71 -12.62 -2.13
CA GLY A 108 8.18 -13.92 -1.68
C GLY A 108 8.40 -13.93 -0.17
N HIS A 109 7.91 -14.94 0.53
CA HIS A 109 8.15 -15.15 1.96
C HIS A 109 8.15 -16.64 2.30
N GLY A 110 8.74 -16.97 3.42
CA GLY A 110 8.68 -18.33 3.97
C GLY A 110 7.27 -18.68 4.47
N GLU A 111 6.92 -19.96 4.40
CA GLU A 111 5.74 -20.54 5.04
C GLU A 111 6.17 -21.55 6.10
N ASP A 112 5.24 -21.95 6.98
CA ASP A 112 5.49 -23.05 7.93
C ASP A 112 5.89 -24.34 7.19
N GLY A 113 6.81 -25.11 7.78
CA GLY A 113 7.34 -26.32 7.16
C GLY A 113 8.48 -26.10 6.16
N GLY A 114 9.06 -24.87 6.11
CA GLY A 114 10.20 -24.55 5.25
C GLY A 114 9.84 -24.28 3.79
N CYS A 115 8.56 -24.20 3.47
CA CYS A 115 8.10 -23.86 2.13
C CYS A 115 8.29 -22.36 1.83
N MET A 116 8.41 -22.04 0.56
CA MET A 116 8.44 -20.65 0.07
C MET A 116 7.16 -20.34 -0.68
N ARG A 117 6.48 -19.26 -0.30
CA ARG A 117 5.33 -18.73 -1.02
C ARG A 117 5.76 -17.56 -1.87
N THR A 118 5.40 -17.60 -3.15
CA THR A 118 5.54 -16.49 -4.08
C THR A 118 4.15 -16.09 -4.56
N SER A 119 3.82 -14.80 -4.44
CA SER A 119 2.61 -14.22 -5.03
C SER A 119 2.99 -13.17 -6.06
N SER A 120 2.20 -13.08 -7.14
CA SER A 120 2.32 -12.05 -8.18
C SER A 120 0.95 -11.45 -8.41
N GLN A 121 0.85 -10.14 -8.24
CA GLN A 121 -0.37 -9.36 -8.48
C GLN A 121 -0.11 -8.40 -9.63
N ILE A 122 -0.99 -8.40 -10.62
CA ILE A 122 -0.98 -7.46 -11.74
C ILE A 122 -2.23 -6.60 -11.61
N LYS A 123 -2.04 -5.28 -11.53
CA LYS A 123 -3.10 -4.28 -11.53
C LYS A 123 -3.05 -3.49 -12.84
N GLN A 124 -4.20 -3.22 -13.43
CA GLN A 124 -4.32 -2.46 -14.67
C GLN A 124 -5.40 -1.38 -14.53
N GLY A 125 -5.24 -0.29 -15.25
CA GLY A 125 -6.19 0.81 -15.24
C GLY A 125 -5.60 2.11 -15.76
N ASN A 126 -6.08 3.22 -15.20
CA ASN A 126 -5.62 4.57 -15.57
C ASN A 126 -5.06 5.29 -14.34
N VAL A 127 -3.99 6.04 -14.55
CA VAL A 127 -3.38 6.91 -13.54
C VAL A 127 -3.57 8.36 -13.95
N ARG A 128 -3.89 9.22 -12.98
CA ARG A 128 -3.96 10.66 -13.14
C ARG A 128 -3.26 11.37 -11.99
N SER A 129 -2.77 12.55 -12.27
CA SER A 129 -2.16 13.42 -11.27
C SER A 129 -3.21 14.37 -10.67
N GLU A 130 -3.30 14.43 -9.36
CA GLU A 130 -4.17 15.35 -8.63
C GLU A 130 -3.33 16.13 -7.61
N GLY A 131 -2.84 17.29 -7.99
CA GLY A 131 -1.95 18.05 -7.15
C GLY A 131 -0.61 17.33 -6.93
N ARG A 132 -0.33 16.97 -5.68
CA ARG A 132 0.86 16.20 -5.27
C ARG A 132 0.62 14.70 -5.21
N ASP A 133 -0.57 14.26 -5.60
CA ASP A 133 -0.96 12.87 -5.52
C ASP A 133 -1.06 12.24 -6.92
N LEU A 134 -0.79 10.94 -6.99
CA LEU A 134 -1.18 10.06 -8.09
C LEU A 134 -2.39 9.23 -7.67
N VAL A 135 -3.41 9.25 -8.50
CA VAL A 135 -4.60 8.44 -8.32
C VAL A 135 -4.63 7.36 -9.38
N PHE A 136 -4.51 6.12 -8.94
CA PHE A 136 -4.60 4.93 -9.77
C PHE A 136 -6.04 4.41 -9.74
N ALA A 137 -6.76 4.60 -10.83
CA ALA A 137 -8.08 4.00 -11.03
C ALA A 137 -7.88 2.57 -11.56
N VAL A 138 -7.75 1.61 -10.64
CA VAL A 138 -7.61 0.18 -10.96
C VAL A 138 -8.93 -0.31 -11.53
N THR A 139 -8.94 -0.79 -12.76
CA THR A 139 -10.14 -1.37 -13.41
C THR A 139 -10.21 -2.88 -13.23
N GLY A 140 -9.10 -3.52 -12.85
CA GLY A 140 -9.01 -4.95 -12.59
C GLY A 140 -7.57 -5.44 -12.63
N GLY A 141 -7.43 -6.75 -12.72
CA GLY A 141 -6.14 -7.43 -12.77
C GLY A 141 -6.23 -8.88 -12.33
N THR A 142 -5.08 -9.49 -12.11
CA THR A 142 -4.96 -10.87 -11.67
C THR A 142 -4.02 -10.98 -10.47
N GLU A 143 -4.30 -11.93 -9.60
CA GLU A 143 -3.39 -12.35 -8.54
C GLU A 143 -3.18 -13.85 -8.64
N ASN A 144 -1.91 -14.27 -8.65
CA ASN A 144 -1.52 -15.66 -8.65
C ASN A 144 -0.55 -15.90 -7.50
N TRP A 145 -0.65 -17.07 -6.86
CA TRP A 145 0.32 -17.46 -5.87
C TRP A 145 0.64 -18.94 -5.98
N ARG A 146 1.84 -19.29 -5.57
CA ARG A 146 2.31 -20.68 -5.49
C ARG A 146 3.19 -20.85 -4.26
N SER A 147 3.11 -22.04 -3.66
CA SER A 147 4.01 -22.51 -2.62
C SER A 147 4.96 -23.56 -3.22
N SER A 148 6.21 -23.58 -2.77
CA SER A 148 7.17 -24.63 -3.17
C SER A 148 6.74 -26.03 -2.75
N CYS A 149 5.77 -26.13 -1.81
CA CYS A 149 5.16 -27.39 -1.39
C CYS A 149 3.93 -27.81 -2.21
N GLY A 150 3.80 -27.32 -3.44
CA GLY A 150 2.83 -27.80 -4.43
C GLY A 150 1.46 -27.14 -4.38
N LYS A 151 1.18 -26.24 -3.42
CA LYS A 151 -0.08 -25.47 -3.36
C LYS A 151 0.00 -24.26 -4.28
N GLN A 152 -1.09 -23.94 -4.94
CA GLN A 152 -1.21 -22.75 -5.79
C GLN A 152 -2.65 -22.24 -5.82
N GLY A 153 -2.84 -21.00 -6.25
CA GLY A 153 -4.15 -20.41 -6.42
C GLY A 153 -4.08 -19.14 -7.24
N SER A 154 -5.24 -18.70 -7.71
CA SER A 154 -5.39 -17.48 -8.47
C SER A 154 -6.65 -16.74 -8.06
N GLY A 155 -6.68 -15.43 -8.32
CA GLY A 155 -7.80 -14.56 -8.05
C GLY A 155 -7.85 -13.40 -9.04
N LYS A 156 -8.93 -12.65 -8.98
CA LYS A 156 -9.07 -11.37 -9.71
C LYS A 156 -8.81 -10.23 -8.74
N VAL A 157 -8.11 -9.20 -9.20
CA VAL A 157 -7.99 -7.94 -8.48
C VAL A 157 -9.28 -7.15 -8.71
N ALA A 158 -9.89 -6.71 -7.62
CA ALA A 158 -11.10 -5.88 -7.70
C ALA A 158 -10.76 -4.47 -8.20
N ALA A 159 -11.73 -3.84 -8.87
CA ALA A 159 -11.64 -2.43 -9.22
C ALA A 159 -11.57 -1.58 -7.93
N ALA A 160 -10.68 -0.61 -7.90
CA ALA A 160 -10.43 0.26 -6.75
C ALA A 160 -9.82 1.59 -7.19
N SER A 161 -9.95 2.61 -6.35
CA SER A 161 -9.20 3.86 -6.50
C SER A 161 -8.14 3.91 -5.41
N GLU A 162 -6.87 3.97 -5.81
CA GLU A 162 -5.73 4.03 -4.90
C GLU A 162 -5.03 5.38 -5.05
N ARG A 163 -4.83 6.08 -3.92
CA ARG A 163 -4.18 7.39 -3.89
C ARG A 163 -2.82 7.30 -3.20
N TYR A 164 -1.83 7.91 -3.81
CA TYR A 164 -0.46 7.95 -3.33
C TYR A 164 0.08 9.37 -3.41
N GLY A 165 0.66 9.89 -2.33
CA GLY A 165 1.50 11.07 -2.38
C GLY A 165 2.71 10.79 -3.27
N MET A 166 3.07 11.74 -4.13
CA MET A 166 4.10 11.55 -5.15
C MET A 166 5.21 12.58 -5.04
N THR A 167 6.46 12.12 -5.23
CA THR A 167 7.63 12.95 -5.52
C THR A 167 8.36 12.38 -6.72
N LEU A 168 8.65 13.23 -7.72
CA LEU A 168 9.42 12.86 -8.91
C LEU A 168 10.70 13.69 -8.98
N GLU A 169 11.85 13.02 -8.89
CA GLU A 169 13.17 13.64 -8.95
C GLU A 169 14.02 12.94 -10.02
N GLY A 170 14.16 13.57 -11.17
CA GLY A 170 14.92 13.01 -12.30
C GLY A 170 14.40 11.63 -12.73
N ARG A 171 15.15 10.58 -12.40
CA ARG A 171 14.80 9.18 -12.72
C ARG A 171 14.21 8.40 -11.54
N THR A 172 13.86 9.10 -10.47
CA THR A 172 13.34 8.50 -9.24
C THR A 172 11.91 8.95 -9.00
N LEU A 173 10.99 7.99 -8.89
CA LEU A 173 9.59 8.21 -8.52
C LEU A 173 9.37 7.63 -7.12
N GLN A 174 8.98 8.47 -6.18
CA GLN A 174 8.59 8.05 -4.84
C GLN A 174 7.07 8.10 -4.71
N LEU A 175 6.49 7.00 -4.22
CA LEU A 175 5.08 6.88 -3.88
C LEU A 175 4.93 6.63 -2.38
N VAL A 176 4.01 7.35 -1.73
CA VAL A 176 3.74 7.26 -0.29
C VAL A 176 2.26 7.04 -0.04
N SER A 177 1.92 6.05 0.79
CA SER A 177 0.56 5.80 1.24
C SER A 177 0.58 5.33 2.70
N GLY A 178 0.08 6.16 3.61
CA GLY A 178 0.18 5.91 5.05
C GLY A 178 1.64 5.72 5.50
N PRO A 179 1.97 4.63 6.20
CA PRO A 179 3.34 4.34 6.62
C PRO A 179 4.23 3.77 5.50
N SER A 180 3.64 3.41 4.38
CA SER A 180 4.35 2.75 3.28
C SER A 180 4.96 3.77 2.32
N ARG A 181 6.22 3.52 1.94
CA ARG A 181 6.98 4.32 0.98
C ARG A 181 7.67 3.41 -0.02
N TRP A 182 7.50 3.70 -1.29
CA TRP A 182 8.15 2.97 -2.38
C TRP A 182 8.94 3.93 -3.24
N THR A 183 10.17 3.56 -3.53
CA THR A 183 11.09 4.35 -4.37
C THR A 183 11.39 3.54 -5.62
N PHE A 184 10.91 4.02 -6.74
CA PHE A 184 11.09 3.40 -8.06
C PHE A 184 12.19 4.13 -8.83
N SER A 185 12.96 3.37 -9.59
CA SER A 185 13.91 3.90 -10.56
C SER A 185 13.39 3.67 -11.97
N ARG A 186 13.56 4.67 -12.84
CA ARG A 186 13.21 4.55 -14.26
C ARG A 186 14.23 3.64 -14.95
N ARG A 187 13.73 2.65 -15.69
CA ARG A 187 14.53 1.76 -16.53
C ARG A 187 14.84 2.37 -17.89
#